data_596d7badecc48be78d7a6706be2ead16
#
_entry.id   596d7badecc48be78d7a6706be2ead16
#
_cell.length_a   1.000
_cell.length_b   1.000
_cell.length_c   1.000
_cell.angle_alpha   90.00
_cell.angle_beta   90.00
_cell.angle_gamma   90.00
#
_symmetry.space_group_name_H-M   'P 1'
#
loop_
_entity.id
_entity.type
_entity.pdbx_description
1 polymer ?
#
loop_
_entity_poly.entity_id
_entity_poly.type
_entity_poly.pdbx_seq_one_letter_code
_entity_poly.pdbx_strand_id
1 'polypeptide(L)'
;LARGGEIRKYAMPRFAANLTMMYPDVPFLDRFEAAAQDGFKAVEYLFPYAYPSADLAVRLHDHGLQQVLFNTPPGGTDTASFALAWDQGSRGTAGVPGREAEFRRGIEQALVYAKALNCPRIHAMVGLRADGTAVDAADATLISNLRWATDLAAQDGRDVLIEPINPRSVPGFHLNRQDHAHRIVEAVG
;
A
#
# COMPACT_ATOMS: atom_id res chain seq x y z
N LEU A 1 10.49 2.59 52.86
CA LEU A 1 11.29 2.66 51.64
C LEU A 1 10.43 2.23 50.43
N ALA A 2 9.73 3.21 49.81
CA ALA A 2 8.94 3.00 48.62
C ALA A 2 9.89 2.82 47.43
N ARG A 3 9.81 1.66 46.75
CA ARG A 3 10.50 1.43 45.48
C ARG A 3 9.81 2.31 44.43
N GLY A 4 10.56 3.27 43.87
CA GLY A 4 10.11 4.09 42.76
C GLY A 4 9.76 3.21 41.56
N GLY A 5 8.47 3.12 41.23
CA GLY A 5 8.01 2.50 40.00
C GLY A 5 8.48 3.32 38.84
N GLU A 6 9.33 2.77 37.98
CA GLU A 6 9.62 3.34 36.67
C GLU A 6 8.30 3.51 35.91
N ILE A 7 7.88 4.75 35.73
CA ILE A 7 6.81 5.11 34.78
C ILE A 7 7.35 4.70 33.43
N ARG A 8 6.90 3.56 32.87
CA ARG A 8 7.13 3.24 31.46
C ARG A 8 6.64 4.44 30.66
N LYS A 9 7.58 5.18 30.08
CA LYS A 9 7.27 6.20 29.07
C LYS A 9 6.61 5.45 27.90
N TYR A 10 5.28 5.44 27.88
CA TYR A 10 4.57 4.97 26.70
C TYR A 10 5.03 5.85 25.53
N ALA A 11 5.67 5.26 24.54
CA ALA A 11 6.01 5.99 23.35
C ALA A 11 4.70 6.52 22.74
N MET A 12 4.62 7.82 22.51
CA MET A 12 3.46 8.42 21.86
C MET A 12 3.31 7.77 20.46
N PRO A 13 2.09 7.43 20.05
CA PRO A 13 1.83 6.94 18.71
C PRO A 13 2.37 7.94 17.66
N ARG A 14 2.98 7.42 16.61
CA ARG A 14 3.38 8.23 15.46
C ARG A 14 2.34 8.09 14.38
N PHE A 15 1.85 9.21 13.85
CA PHE A 15 0.83 9.25 12.82
C PHE A 15 1.44 9.69 11.48
N ALA A 16 0.90 9.15 10.40
CA ALA A 16 1.13 9.61 9.04
C ALA A 16 -0.14 10.25 8.49
N ALA A 17 -0.02 11.35 7.74
CA ALA A 17 -1.15 11.93 7.03
C ALA A 17 -1.43 11.15 5.75
N ASN A 18 -2.68 10.73 5.53
CA ASN A 18 -3.09 10.15 4.27
C ASN A 18 -3.46 11.27 3.27
N LEU A 19 -2.53 11.59 2.37
CA LEU A 19 -2.70 12.70 1.43
C LEU A 19 -3.74 12.45 0.34
N THR A 20 -4.20 11.21 0.15
CA THR A 20 -5.34 10.95 -0.73
C THR A 20 -6.64 11.47 -0.13
N MET A 21 -6.77 11.42 1.21
CA MET A 21 -8.01 11.73 1.92
C MET A 21 -7.97 13.09 2.62
N MET A 22 -6.79 13.55 3.03
CA MET A 22 -6.61 14.83 3.71
C MET A 22 -6.29 15.94 2.72
N TYR A 23 -6.65 17.16 3.07
CA TYR A 23 -6.40 18.39 2.29
C TYR A 23 -7.04 18.37 0.88
N PRO A 24 -8.34 17.98 0.74
CA PRO A 24 -8.96 17.82 -0.58
C PRO A 24 -9.05 19.14 -1.37
N ASP A 25 -9.02 20.27 -0.67
CA ASP A 25 -9.18 21.61 -1.26
C ASP A 25 -7.89 22.16 -1.89
N VAL A 26 -6.76 21.45 -1.75
CA VAL A 26 -5.48 21.85 -2.36
C VAL A 26 -4.98 20.80 -3.35
N PRO A 27 -4.23 21.23 -4.40
CA PRO A 27 -3.61 20.31 -5.35
C PRO A 27 -2.74 19.27 -4.63
N PHE A 28 -2.66 18.05 -5.19
CA PHE A 28 -2.01 16.94 -4.51
C PHE A 28 -0.57 17.24 -4.07
N LEU A 29 0.23 17.87 -4.93
CA LEU A 29 1.63 18.19 -4.61
C LEU A 29 1.80 19.24 -3.51
N ASP A 30 0.77 20.04 -3.24
CA ASP A 30 0.79 21.06 -2.17
C ASP A 30 0.34 20.48 -0.81
N ARG A 31 -0.24 19.26 -0.82
CA ARG A 31 -0.65 18.54 0.40
C ARG A 31 0.53 18.12 1.27
N PHE A 32 1.73 18.00 0.69
CA PHE A 32 2.95 17.73 1.44
C PHE A 32 3.29 18.89 2.38
N GLU A 33 3.23 20.13 1.87
CA GLU A 33 3.41 21.32 2.69
C GLU A 33 2.35 21.42 3.78
N ALA A 34 1.07 21.25 3.44
CA ALA A 34 -0.03 21.30 4.40
C ALA A 34 0.15 20.28 5.53
N ALA A 35 0.53 19.04 5.21
CA ALA A 35 0.80 18.03 6.22
C ALA A 35 1.98 18.41 7.14
N ALA A 36 3.04 18.99 6.58
CA ALA A 36 4.19 19.44 7.36
C ALA A 36 3.83 20.61 8.28
N GLN A 37 3.02 21.57 7.80
CA GLN A 37 2.50 22.70 8.60
C GLN A 37 1.64 22.23 9.76
N ASP A 38 0.82 21.18 9.58
CA ASP A 38 0.03 20.55 10.65
C ASP A 38 0.89 19.67 11.60
N GLY A 39 2.20 19.61 11.37
CA GLY A 39 3.14 18.94 12.26
C GLY A 39 3.36 17.47 12.00
N PHE A 40 2.79 16.88 10.96
CA PHE A 40 3.09 15.51 10.55
C PHE A 40 4.57 15.36 10.16
N LYS A 41 5.12 14.18 10.43
CA LYS A 41 6.50 13.81 10.05
C LYS A 41 6.52 12.68 9.03
N ALA A 42 5.35 12.12 8.74
CA ALA A 42 5.18 11.04 7.80
C ALA A 42 3.88 11.21 7.01
N VAL A 43 3.88 10.70 5.79
CA VAL A 43 2.74 10.70 4.88
C VAL A 43 2.56 9.36 4.22
N GLU A 44 1.33 9.08 3.81
CA GLU A 44 0.95 7.99 2.93
C GLU A 44 -0.04 8.52 1.89
N TYR A 45 -0.20 7.80 0.80
CA TYR A 45 -1.24 8.05 -0.22
C TYR A 45 -1.42 6.82 -1.10
N LEU A 46 -2.57 6.71 -1.78
CA LEU A 46 -2.89 5.49 -2.51
C LEU A 46 -1.93 5.23 -3.67
N PHE A 47 -1.79 6.18 -4.59
CA PHE A 47 -1.05 5.94 -5.84
C PHE A 47 -0.10 7.10 -6.17
N PRO A 48 1.21 6.85 -6.23
CA PRO A 48 2.21 7.86 -6.63
C PRO A 48 2.32 8.06 -8.14
N TYR A 49 1.79 7.16 -8.94
CA TYR A 49 2.18 6.91 -10.33
C TYR A 49 1.81 8.02 -11.33
N ALA A 50 0.95 8.96 -10.94
CA ALA A 50 0.60 10.13 -11.76
C ALA A 50 1.71 11.18 -11.80
N TYR A 51 2.73 11.07 -10.93
CA TYR A 51 3.83 12.02 -10.79
C TYR A 51 5.16 11.31 -10.93
N PRO A 52 6.19 11.96 -11.53
CA PRO A 52 7.55 11.44 -11.50
C PRO A 52 8.01 11.21 -10.05
N SER A 53 8.64 10.07 -9.79
CA SER A 53 9.11 9.74 -8.43
C SER A 53 10.12 10.75 -7.89
N ALA A 54 10.91 11.37 -8.77
CA ALA A 54 11.85 12.43 -8.41
C ALA A 54 11.14 13.68 -7.85
N ASP A 55 10.02 14.08 -8.44
CA ASP A 55 9.25 15.25 -7.99
C ASP A 55 8.66 15.00 -6.61
N LEU A 56 8.14 13.78 -6.38
CA LEU A 56 7.64 13.38 -5.07
C LEU A 56 8.75 13.33 -4.02
N ALA A 57 9.95 12.84 -4.38
CA ALA A 57 11.10 12.81 -3.49
C ALA A 57 11.54 14.21 -3.07
N VAL A 58 11.52 15.18 -4.01
CA VAL A 58 11.78 16.59 -3.71
C VAL A 58 10.78 17.13 -2.70
N ARG A 59 9.47 16.90 -2.90
CA ARG A 59 8.43 17.34 -1.95
C ARG A 59 8.63 16.76 -0.54
N LEU A 60 8.94 15.47 -0.44
CA LEU A 60 9.23 14.83 0.85
C LEU A 60 10.44 15.47 1.53
N HIS A 61 11.52 15.69 0.78
CA HIS A 61 12.75 16.30 1.29
C HIS A 61 12.52 17.74 1.77
N ASP A 62 11.91 18.59 0.94
CA ASP A 62 11.74 20.01 1.20
C ASP A 62 10.85 20.29 2.42
N HIS A 63 9.90 19.39 2.69
CA HIS A 63 9.00 19.50 3.84
C HIS A 63 9.39 18.60 5.03
N GLY A 64 10.54 17.90 4.95
CA GLY A 64 11.03 17.04 6.04
C GLY A 64 10.08 15.89 6.39
N LEU A 65 9.41 15.33 5.37
CA LEU A 65 8.44 14.24 5.50
C LEU A 65 9.03 12.90 5.08
N GLN A 66 8.56 11.83 5.70
CA GLN A 66 8.86 10.46 5.32
C GLN A 66 7.64 9.83 4.64
N GLN A 67 7.82 9.26 3.46
CA GLN A 67 6.83 8.35 2.87
C GLN A 67 6.85 7.03 3.62
N VAL A 68 5.70 6.55 4.12
CA VAL A 68 5.67 5.32 4.93
C VAL A 68 4.91 4.17 4.29
N LEU A 69 4.01 4.47 3.34
CA LEU A 69 3.20 3.48 2.64
C LEU A 69 2.60 4.09 1.36
N PHE A 70 2.44 3.28 0.34
CA PHE A 70 1.56 3.51 -0.81
C PHE A 70 1.17 2.17 -1.43
N ASN A 71 0.14 2.17 -2.30
CA ASN A 71 -0.37 0.95 -2.90
C ASN A 71 0.35 0.61 -4.21
N THR A 72 0.44 -0.69 -4.50
CA THR A 72 0.70 -1.16 -5.87
C THR A 72 -0.38 -0.64 -6.82
N PRO A 73 -0.11 -0.56 -8.14
CA PRO A 73 -1.15 -0.20 -9.10
C PRO A 73 -2.41 -1.06 -8.95
N PRO A 74 -3.61 -0.49 -9.09
CA PRO A 74 -4.87 -1.22 -8.92
C PRO A 74 -5.11 -2.24 -10.05
N GLY A 75 -4.40 -2.10 -11.13
CA GLY A 75 -4.45 -2.88 -12.37
C GLY A 75 -3.79 -2.07 -13.49
N GLY A 76 -3.74 -2.62 -14.70
CA GLY A 76 -3.08 -1.98 -15.83
C GLY A 76 -1.60 -2.30 -15.93
N THR A 77 -0.94 -1.72 -16.94
CA THR A 77 0.46 -2.03 -17.28
C THR A 77 1.36 -0.80 -17.38
N ASP A 78 0.78 0.38 -17.34
CA ASP A 78 1.45 1.68 -17.41
C ASP A 78 0.64 2.75 -16.66
N THR A 79 1.23 3.93 -16.50
CA THR A 79 0.64 5.03 -15.71
C THR A 79 -0.77 5.42 -16.18
N ALA A 80 -1.01 5.47 -17.48
CA ALA A 80 -2.33 5.83 -18.02
C ALA A 80 -3.39 4.77 -17.70
N SER A 81 -3.03 3.50 -17.85
CA SER A 81 -3.92 2.37 -17.56
C SER A 81 -4.16 2.16 -16.06
N PHE A 82 -3.25 2.59 -15.18
CA PHE A 82 -3.45 2.51 -13.71
C PHE A 82 -4.65 3.35 -13.25
N ALA A 83 -4.72 4.61 -13.67
CA ALA A 83 -5.85 5.48 -13.36
C ALA A 83 -7.15 4.93 -13.94
N LEU A 84 -7.14 4.52 -15.20
CA LEU A 84 -8.30 3.93 -15.88
C LEU A 84 -8.78 2.65 -15.17
N ALA A 85 -7.87 1.78 -14.76
CA ALA A 85 -8.22 0.55 -14.04
C ALA A 85 -8.95 0.86 -12.72
N TRP A 86 -8.51 1.86 -11.98
CA TRP A 86 -9.17 2.29 -10.75
C TRP A 86 -10.58 2.81 -11.02
N ASP A 87 -10.75 3.67 -12.02
CA ASP A 87 -12.04 4.25 -12.41
C ASP A 87 -13.01 3.18 -12.91
N GLN A 88 -12.50 2.15 -13.57
CA GLN A 88 -13.26 0.98 -14.00
C GLN A 88 -13.55 -0.03 -12.87
N GLY A 89 -13.19 0.29 -11.64
CA GLY A 89 -13.52 -0.51 -10.46
C GLY A 89 -12.48 -1.58 -10.09
N SER A 90 -11.31 -1.63 -10.75
CA SER A 90 -10.24 -2.53 -10.30
C SER A 90 -9.74 -2.13 -8.91
N ARG A 91 -9.54 -3.11 -8.05
CA ARG A 91 -9.08 -2.91 -6.65
C ARG A 91 -7.85 -3.75 -6.34
N GLY A 92 -7.03 -4.04 -7.36
CA GLY A 92 -5.84 -4.86 -7.24
C GLY A 92 -5.90 -6.15 -8.03
N THR A 93 -4.78 -6.83 -8.10
CA THR A 93 -4.59 -8.02 -8.93
C THR A 93 -3.91 -9.18 -8.19
N ALA A 94 -3.50 -8.97 -6.92
CA ALA A 94 -2.70 -9.96 -6.20
C ALA A 94 -3.41 -11.31 -6.00
N GLY A 95 -4.73 -11.30 -5.75
CA GLY A 95 -5.54 -12.49 -5.55
C GLY A 95 -6.46 -12.83 -6.75
N VAL A 96 -6.19 -12.30 -7.94
CA VAL A 96 -7.05 -12.49 -9.12
C VAL A 96 -6.41 -13.49 -10.08
N PRO A 97 -6.92 -14.74 -10.17
CA PRO A 97 -6.41 -15.73 -11.10
C PRO A 97 -6.39 -15.23 -12.55
N GLY A 98 -5.28 -15.50 -13.26
CA GLY A 98 -5.07 -15.07 -14.65
C GLY A 98 -4.49 -13.66 -14.80
N ARG A 99 -4.30 -12.90 -13.69
CA ARG A 99 -3.69 -11.56 -13.72
C ARG A 99 -2.31 -11.53 -13.04
N GLU A 100 -1.65 -12.66 -12.88
CA GLU A 100 -0.36 -12.78 -12.19
C GLU A 100 0.75 -11.96 -12.86
N ALA A 101 0.80 -11.96 -14.19
CA ALA A 101 1.79 -11.16 -14.93
C ALA A 101 1.57 -9.64 -14.75
N GLU A 102 0.32 -9.20 -14.63
CA GLU A 102 -0.02 -7.82 -14.36
C GLU A 102 0.36 -7.43 -12.92
N PHE A 103 0.07 -8.31 -11.95
CA PHE A 103 0.49 -8.13 -10.57
C PHE A 103 2.02 -7.95 -10.47
N ARG A 104 2.79 -8.82 -11.11
CA ARG A 104 4.27 -8.75 -11.10
C ARG A 104 4.78 -7.43 -11.64
N ARG A 105 4.28 -6.97 -12.79
CA ARG A 105 4.63 -5.63 -13.31
C ARG A 105 4.27 -4.51 -12.34
N GLY A 106 3.13 -4.62 -11.67
CA GLY A 106 2.71 -3.65 -10.63
C GLY A 106 3.67 -3.60 -9.44
N ILE A 107 4.14 -4.75 -8.96
CA ILE A 107 5.16 -4.83 -7.89
C ILE A 107 6.49 -4.23 -8.36
N GLU A 108 6.97 -4.59 -9.54
CA GLU A 108 8.22 -4.04 -10.10
C GLU A 108 8.16 -2.52 -10.18
N GLN A 109 7.05 -1.97 -10.70
CA GLN A 109 6.82 -0.53 -10.75
C GLN A 109 6.76 0.11 -9.35
N ALA A 110 6.09 -0.54 -8.41
CA ALA A 110 6.00 -0.04 -7.05
C ALA A 110 7.38 -0.01 -6.36
N LEU A 111 8.22 -1.02 -6.58
CA LEU A 111 9.58 -1.06 -6.02
C LEU A 111 10.47 0.06 -6.56
N VAL A 112 10.34 0.44 -7.84
CA VAL A 112 11.03 1.61 -8.41
C VAL A 112 10.68 2.88 -7.62
N TYR A 113 9.38 3.11 -7.36
CA TYR A 113 8.92 4.25 -6.55
C TYR A 113 9.34 4.13 -5.09
N ALA A 114 9.21 2.95 -4.48
CA ALA A 114 9.59 2.73 -3.09
C ALA A 114 11.07 3.05 -2.86
N LYS A 115 11.92 2.69 -3.82
CA LYS A 115 13.36 3.03 -3.79
C LYS A 115 13.59 4.53 -3.89
N ALA A 116 12.99 5.20 -4.86
CA ALA A 116 13.14 6.63 -5.08
C ALA A 116 12.63 7.48 -3.90
N LEU A 117 11.53 7.05 -3.26
CA LEU A 117 10.89 7.74 -2.13
C LEU A 117 11.43 7.29 -0.77
N ASN A 118 12.38 6.37 -0.74
CA ASN A 118 12.83 5.69 0.49
C ASN A 118 11.66 5.17 1.35
N CYS A 119 10.61 4.67 0.69
CA CYS A 119 9.42 4.16 1.35
C CYS A 119 9.65 2.72 1.80
N PRO A 120 9.49 2.40 3.09
CA PRO A 120 9.78 1.06 3.61
C PRO A 120 8.73 0.01 3.25
N ARG A 121 7.51 0.42 2.86
CA ARG A 121 6.38 -0.50 2.72
C ARG A 121 5.58 -0.20 1.46
N ILE A 122 5.14 -1.26 0.80
CA ILE A 122 4.15 -1.20 -0.29
C ILE A 122 2.95 -2.07 0.06
N HIS A 123 1.74 -1.62 -0.23
CA HIS A 123 0.52 -2.40 -0.04
C HIS A 123 0.17 -3.12 -1.34
N ALA A 124 0.20 -4.45 -1.33
CA ALA A 124 -0.25 -5.30 -2.43
C ALA A 124 -1.78 -5.38 -2.42
N MET A 125 -2.43 -4.67 -3.31
CA MET A 125 -3.89 -4.67 -3.44
C MET A 125 -4.38 -6.03 -3.93
N VAL A 126 -5.23 -6.69 -3.12
CA VAL A 126 -5.65 -8.08 -3.33
C VAL A 126 -6.59 -8.22 -4.52
N GLY A 127 -7.55 -7.32 -4.66
CA GLY A 127 -8.48 -7.32 -5.77
C GLY A 127 -9.87 -7.89 -5.45
N LEU A 128 -10.77 -7.72 -6.41
CA LEU A 128 -12.12 -8.27 -6.36
C LEU A 128 -12.10 -9.72 -6.83
N ARG A 129 -12.79 -10.59 -6.12
CA ARG A 129 -13.00 -11.98 -6.56
C ARG A 129 -14.15 -12.01 -7.55
N ALA A 130 -13.84 -12.42 -8.79
CA ALA A 130 -14.85 -12.56 -9.84
C ALA A 130 -15.90 -13.62 -9.49
N ASP A 131 -17.12 -13.42 -9.95
CA ASP A 131 -18.19 -14.40 -9.81
C ASP A 131 -17.78 -15.76 -10.37
N GLY A 132 -18.09 -16.82 -9.64
CA GLY A 132 -17.71 -18.18 -9.98
C GLY A 132 -16.25 -18.57 -9.64
N THR A 133 -15.40 -17.65 -9.22
CA THR A 133 -14.05 -17.97 -8.74
C THR A 133 -14.13 -18.61 -7.36
N ALA A 134 -13.60 -19.83 -7.21
CA ALA A 134 -13.49 -20.49 -5.92
C ALA A 134 -12.57 -19.70 -4.98
N VAL A 135 -12.91 -19.64 -3.69
CA VAL A 135 -12.10 -18.95 -2.67
C VAL A 135 -10.68 -19.52 -2.65
N ASP A 136 -10.55 -20.85 -2.63
CA ASP A 136 -9.25 -21.53 -2.58
C ASP A 136 -8.37 -21.23 -3.81
N ALA A 137 -8.96 -21.03 -4.98
CA ALA A 137 -8.22 -20.65 -6.18
C ALA A 137 -7.66 -19.21 -6.07
N ALA A 138 -8.45 -18.29 -5.56
CA ALA A 138 -8.01 -16.92 -5.32
C ALA A 138 -6.95 -16.88 -4.19
N ASP A 139 -7.10 -17.66 -3.13
CA ASP A 139 -6.11 -17.79 -2.05
C ASP A 139 -4.78 -18.37 -2.57
N ALA A 140 -4.82 -19.41 -3.37
CA ALA A 140 -3.63 -20.01 -3.96
C ALA A 140 -2.87 -19.01 -4.85
N THR A 141 -3.61 -18.24 -5.66
CA THR A 141 -3.03 -17.16 -6.48
C THR A 141 -2.41 -16.09 -5.61
N LEU A 142 -3.12 -15.63 -4.58
CA LEU A 142 -2.65 -14.60 -3.64
C LEU A 142 -1.36 -15.05 -2.95
N ILE A 143 -1.33 -16.24 -2.38
CA ILE A 143 -0.16 -16.79 -1.68
C ILE A 143 1.05 -16.89 -2.63
N SER A 144 0.86 -17.42 -3.82
CA SER A 144 1.93 -17.54 -4.82
C SER A 144 2.49 -16.19 -5.22
N ASN A 145 1.61 -15.22 -5.48
CA ASN A 145 1.99 -13.87 -5.84
C ASN A 145 2.71 -13.14 -4.69
N LEU A 146 2.23 -13.28 -3.47
CA LEU A 146 2.86 -12.64 -2.32
C LEU A 146 4.23 -13.23 -2.01
N ARG A 147 4.44 -14.54 -2.09
CA ARG A 147 5.76 -15.15 -1.96
C ARG A 147 6.77 -14.53 -2.93
N TRP A 148 6.41 -14.47 -4.19
CA TRP A 148 7.27 -13.86 -5.20
C TRP A 148 7.52 -12.37 -4.91
N ALA A 149 6.48 -11.62 -4.50
CA ALA A 149 6.59 -10.19 -4.23
C ALA A 149 7.45 -9.91 -3.00
N THR A 150 7.31 -10.69 -1.92
CA THR A 150 8.11 -10.54 -0.70
C THR A 150 9.58 -10.88 -0.93
N ASP A 151 9.88 -11.96 -1.69
CA ASP A 151 11.24 -12.32 -2.06
C ASP A 151 11.92 -11.20 -2.88
N LEU A 152 11.18 -10.58 -3.80
CA LEU A 152 11.72 -9.48 -4.60
C LEU A 152 11.90 -8.20 -3.75
N ALA A 153 10.91 -7.84 -2.93
CA ALA A 153 10.96 -6.65 -2.09
C ALA A 153 12.05 -6.72 -1.01
N ALA A 154 12.31 -7.91 -0.47
CA ALA A 154 13.35 -8.15 0.53
C ALA A 154 14.76 -7.81 0.01
N GLN A 155 15.02 -7.92 -1.30
CA GLN A 155 16.31 -7.56 -1.90
C GLN A 155 16.66 -6.07 -1.69
N ASP A 156 15.64 -5.22 -1.61
CA ASP A 156 15.78 -3.78 -1.33
C ASP A 156 15.40 -3.43 0.12
N GLY A 157 15.17 -4.42 1.00
CA GLY A 157 14.78 -4.22 2.40
C GLY A 157 13.40 -3.58 2.55
N ARG A 158 12.44 -3.95 1.70
CA ARG A 158 11.06 -3.43 1.72
C ARG A 158 10.08 -4.50 2.19
N ASP A 159 9.06 -4.07 2.92
CA ASP A 159 7.96 -4.93 3.32
C ASP A 159 6.81 -4.86 2.32
N VAL A 160 6.14 -6.00 2.09
CA VAL A 160 4.88 -6.07 1.37
C VAL A 160 3.75 -6.27 2.37
N LEU A 161 2.77 -5.38 2.35
CA LEU A 161 1.60 -5.43 3.21
C LEU A 161 0.37 -5.90 2.44
N ILE A 162 -0.55 -6.53 3.15
CA ILE A 162 -1.92 -6.78 2.69
C ILE A 162 -2.91 -6.19 3.69
N GLU A 163 -4.08 -5.79 3.22
CA GLU A 163 -5.13 -5.19 4.05
C GLU A 163 -6.46 -5.91 3.84
N PRO A 164 -7.11 -6.40 4.90
CA PRO A 164 -8.51 -6.83 4.83
C PRO A 164 -9.42 -5.61 4.75
N ILE A 165 -10.12 -5.47 3.61
CA ILE A 165 -11.03 -4.35 3.37
C ILE A 165 -12.47 -4.80 3.57
N ASN A 166 -13.24 -4.05 4.36
CA ASN A 166 -14.61 -4.39 4.68
C ASN A 166 -15.52 -4.37 3.43
N PRO A 167 -16.52 -5.29 3.33
CA PRO A 167 -17.36 -5.40 2.15
C PRO A 167 -18.37 -4.25 1.98
N ARG A 168 -18.51 -3.38 2.98
CA ARG A 168 -19.34 -2.18 2.88
C ARG A 168 -18.65 -1.12 2.05
N SER A 169 -17.33 -0.94 2.22
CA SER A 169 -16.54 0.02 1.46
C SER A 169 -16.17 -0.51 0.07
N VAL A 170 -15.82 -1.80 -0.04
CA VAL A 170 -15.46 -2.44 -1.31
C VAL A 170 -16.19 -3.78 -1.42
N PRO A 171 -17.41 -3.81 -1.97
CA PRO A 171 -18.13 -5.05 -2.21
C PRO A 171 -17.32 -6.00 -3.12
N GLY A 172 -17.33 -7.30 -2.77
CA GLY A 172 -16.61 -8.31 -3.54
C GLY A 172 -15.09 -8.36 -3.33
N PHE A 173 -14.52 -7.51 -2.45
CA PHE A 173 -13.09 -7.60 -2.14
C PHE A 173 -12.75 -8.95 -1.53
N HIS A 174 -11.76 -9.63 -2.11
CA HIS A 174 -11.48 -11.03 -1.74
C HIS A 174 -11.01 -11.15 -0.29
N LEU A 175 -10.08 -10.32 0.13
CA LEU A 175 -9.55 -10.31 1.49
C LEU A 175 -10.34 -9.33 2.36
N ASN A 176 -11.32 -9.80 3.13
CA ASN A 176 -12.22 -8.92 3.88
C ASN A 176 -12.35 -9.25 5.38
N ARG A 177 -11.51 -10.15 5.90
CA ARG A 177 -11.50 -10.57 7.31
C ARG A 177 -10.08 -10.70 7.83
N GLN A 178 -9.87 -10.33 9.09
CA GLN A 178 -8.56 -10.40 9.74
C GLN A 178 -8.04 -11.84 9.89
N ASP A 179 -8.92 -12.77 10.25
CA ASP A 179 -8.57 -14.19 10.37
C ASP A 179 -8.16 -14.81 9.01
N HIS A 180 -8.77 -14.33 7.91
CA HIS A 180 -8.37 -14.73 6.57
C HIS A 180 -6.98 -14.16 6.22
N ALA A 181 -6.75 -12.86 6.47
CA ALA A 181 -5.45 -12.25 6.23
C ALA A 181 -4.34 -12.94 7.03
N HIS A 182 -4.61 -13.31 8.29
CA HIS A 182 -3.64 -14.02 9.13
C HIS A 182 -3.25 -15.37 8.51
N ARG A 183 -4.24 -16.18 8.08
CA ARG A 183 -3.95 -17.46 7.38
C ARG A 183 -3.13 -17.26 6.10
N ILE A 184 -3.40 -16.21 5.32
CA ILE A 184 -2.60 -15.91 4.12
C ILE A 184 -1.17 -15.59 4.52
N VAL A 185 -0.94 -14.73 5.53
CA VAL A 185 0.41 -14.39 6.00
C VAL A 185 1.17 -15.63 6.47
N GLU A 186 0.53 -16.49 7.29
CA GLU A 186 1.14 -17.76 7.74
C GLU A 186 1.47 -18.69 6.57
N ALA A 187 0.63 -18.73 5.54
CA ALA A 187 0.87 -19.56 4.36
C ALA A 187 1.97 -18.99 3.45
N VAL A 188 2.19 -17.68 3.45
CA VAL A 188 3.29 -17.04 2.69
C VAL A 188 4.63 -17.39 3.33
N GLY A 189 4.77 -17.30 4.64
CA GLY A 189 5.96 -17.66 5.42
C GLY A 189 6.71 -16.47 5.99
#